data_f59ea821f33123849340beb8f92cea60
#
_entry.id   f59ea821f33123849340beb8f92cea60
#
_cell.length_a   1.000
_cell.length_b   1.000
_cell.length_c   1.000
_cell.angle_alpha   90.00
_cell.angle_beta   90.00
_cell.angle_gamma   90.00
#
_symmetry.space_group_name_H-M   'P 1'
#
loop_
_entity.id
_entity.type
_entity.pdbx_description
1 polymer ?
#
loop_
_entity_poly.entity_id
_entity_poly.type
_entity_poly.pdbx_seq_one_letter_code
_entity_poly.pdbx_strand_id
1 'polypeptide(L)'
;LTHLLAVSGQNVAFIVGGVRALGWLLRLSRVLTELATLTAIGGYVLAVGWQPSVVRAGIAGGLVSLAWLAARPSDRWHFLVVGALVLLGWAPTTLFEPGFQLSFAAVVAIFVAVPWLRRVVDGYPIPVALGDTLAVALACGLATAPIVLYQFDRAPLYTVPANVLAFPAVPAILGLGLLAGATSPLSPGAAAALAWLAGWAAAWLDLVARLIARLPSAQVGPRGAAVVAAGLLAVAFATRLPRRRLSAWAPAAALLAGGAAVASAVASCGLSPAPDWTPPGGLRVTFLDVGQGDAALLETKSARVLVDQGPPEAGVAGQLERMGVPSLSAIVLTHPQRDHVGGAADVLRRLRVGVVLDPGLAVTGPEREEAVAAARERHVPVRVVRSGDEFRVGGLVLQVLSPDDSGTPSEDPNLGAVVLLASYGETDVLLPADAESDVTARLAIGEVEILKVAHHGSEDPGLGDELRSLRPRVAVISCGEGNDYGHPRPETLAALAASPGLSVFRTDLDGHVVVESDGRRLRVGTGG
;
A
#
# COMPACT_ATOMS: atom_id res chain seq x y z
N LEU A 1 1.67 8.81 -5.98
CA LEU A 1 1.11 10.12 -5.56
C LEU A 1 0.41 10.07 -4.20
N THR A 2 0.17 8.90 -3.63
CA THR A 2 -0.42 8.74 -2.29
C THR A 2 0.32 9.55 -1.21
N HIS A 3 1.65 9.67 -1.30
CA HIS A 3 2.44 10.50 -0.37
C HIS A 3 2.10 12.01 -0.41
N LEU A 4 1.46 12.52 -1.47
CA LEU A 4 1.00 13.90 -1.56
C LEU A 4 -0.36 14.12 -0.88
N LEU A 5 -1.18 13.08 -0.80
CA LEU A 5 -2.45 13.06 -0.07
C LEU A 5 -2.24 12.62 1.39
N ALA A 6 -1.21 11.81 1.65
CA ALA A 6 -0.85 11.44 3.02
C ALA A 6 -0.46 12.69 3.81
N VAL A 7 -0.75 12.66 5.09
CA VAL A 7 -0.38 13.75 5.99
C VAL A 7 1.14 13.87 6.05
N SER A 8 1.66 14.97 5.52
CA SER A 8 3.10 15.20 5.32
C SER A 8 3.57 16.51 5.94
N GLY A 9 4.89 16.65 6.08
CA GLY A 9 5.51 17.90 6.50
C GLY A 9 5.21 19.10 5.58
N GLN A 10 4.82 18.85 4.34
CA GLN A 10 4.40 19.88 3.39
C GLN A 10 3.11 20.57 3.86
N ASN A 11 2.18 19.84 4.49
CA ASN A 11 0.94 20.38 5.02
C ASN A 11 1.23 21.42 6.12
N VAL A 12 2.21 21.15 6.99
CA VAL A 12 2.65 22.12 8.01
C VAL A 12 3.18 23.39 7.35
N ALA A 13 3.96 23.26 6.27
CA ALA A 13 4.48 24.44 5.55
C ALA A 13 3.34 25.28 4.94
N PHE A 14 2.28 24.65 4.41
CA PHE A 14 1.12 25.37 3.90
C PHE A 14 0.33 26.05 5.01
N ILE A 15 0.17 25.41 6.17
CA ILE A 15 -0.50 26.02 7.33
C ILE A 15 0.28 27.25 7.79
N VAL A 16 1.59 27.14 7.95
CA VAL A 16 2.47 28.26 8.31
C VAL A 16 2.38 29.40 7.30
N GLY A 17 2.46 29.07 6.01
CA GLY A 17 2.31 30.04 4.91
C GLY A 17 0.94 30.72 4.93
N GLY A 18 -0.13 29.96 5.11
CA GLY A 18 -1.50 30.47 5.18
C GLY A 18 -1.73 31.40 6.37
N VAL A 19 -1.27 31.01 7.57
CA VAL A 19 -1.40 31.86 8.78
C VAL A 19 -0.61 33.17 8.61
N ARG A 20 0.61 33.11 8.06
CA ARG A 20 1.40 34.32 7.79
C ARG A 20 0.78 35.22 6.72
N ALA A 21 0.23 34.63 5.66
CA ALA A 21 -0.49 35.37 4.62
C ALA A 21 -1.74 36.06 5.19
N LEU A 22 -2.50 35.35 6.04
CA LEU A 22 -3.67 35.91 6.72
C LEU A 22 -3.27 37.01 7.72
N GLY A 23 -2.20 36.82 8.48
CA GLY A 23 -1.64 37.83 9.38
C GLY A 23 -1.24 39.10 8.64
N TRP A 24 -0.62 38.96 7.44
CA TRP A 24 -0.30 40.08 6.57
C TRP A 24 -1.57 40.79 6.04
N LEU A 25 -2.57 40.02 5.58
CA LEU A 25 -3.83 40.54 5.08
C LEU A 25 -4.60 41.33 6.14
N LEU A 26 -4.64 40.79 7.37
CA LEU A 26 -5.32 41.41 8.52
C LEU A 26 -4.46 42.46 9.22
N ARG A 27 -3.25 42.74 8.70
CA ARG A 27 -2.28 43.69 9.28
C ARG A 27 -1.98 43.43 10.75
N LEU A 28 -1.94 42.15 11.15
CA LEU A 28 -1.59 41.75 12.51
C LEU A 28 -0.13 42.09 12.79
N SER A 29 0.18 42.35 14.07
CA SER A 29 1.56 42.48 14.51
C SER A 29 2.31 41.16 14.23
N ARG A 30 3.61 41.25 13.96
CA ARG A 30 4.42 40.05 13.67
C ARG A 30 4.42 39.06 14.86
N VAL A 31 4.41 39.57 16.10
CA VAL A 31 4.33 38.73 17.30
C VAL A 31 3.03 37.91 17.33
N LEU A 32 1.89 38.57 17.06
CA LEU A 32 0.60 37.87 16.99
C LEU A 32 0.56 36.83 15.86
N THR A 33 1.15 37.17 14.71
CA THR A 33 1.25 36.24 13.57
C THR A 33 2.09 35.00 13.94
N GLU A 34 3.23 35.17 14.61
CA GLU A 34 4.07 34.03 15.01
C GLU A 34 3.43 33.20 16.14
N LEU A 35 2.74 33.83 17.09
CA LEU A 35 1.96 33.11 18.11
C LEU A 35 0.81 32.30 17.49
N ALA A 36 0.07 32.90 16.54
CA ALA A 36 -0.96 32.21 15.78
C ALA A 36 -0.39 31.03 14.96
N THR A 37 0.81 31.20 14.40
CA THR A 37 1.53 30.15 13.67
C THR A 37 1.87 29.00 14.59
N LEU A 38 2.43 29.26 15.77
CA LEU A 38 2.74 28.22 16.76
C LEU A 38 1.49 27.46 17.22
N THR A 39 0.39 28.20 17.48
CA THR A 39 -0.90 27.60 17.87
C THR A 39 -1.45 26.71 16.73
N ALA A 40 -1.39 27.18 15.50
CA ALA A 40 -1.86 26.41 14.33
C ALA A 40 -1.03 25.14 14.09
N ILE A 41 0.31 25.23 14.22
CA ILE A 41 1.20 24.05 14.15
C ILE A 41 0.86 23.06 15.26
N GLY A 42 0.77 23.50 16.51
CA GLY A 42 0.44 22.65 17.65
C GLY A 42 -0.92 21.97 17.50
N GLY A 43 -1.95 22.73 17.14
CA GLY A 43 -3.29 22.21 16.88
C GLY A 43 -3.31 21.19 15.75
N TYR A 44 -2.57 21.43 14.67
CA TYR A 44 -2.48 20.49 13.55
C TYR A 44 -1.77 19.19 13.94
N VAL A 45 -0.64 19.26 14.65
CA VAL A 45 0.08 18.07 15.12
C VAL A 45 -0.79 17.24 16.07
N LEU A 46 -1.54 17.89 16.98
CA LEU A 46 -2.46 17.20 17.88
C LEU A 46 -3.64 16.56 17.15
N ALA A 47 -4.19 17.23 16.14
CA ALA A 47 -5.32 16.71 15.36
C ALA A 47 -4.97 15.53 14.48
N VAL A 48 -3.74 15.50 13.95
CA VAL A 48 -3.26 14.45 13.02
C VAL A 48 -2.61 13.27 13.78
N GLY A 49 -2.11 13.49 14.97
CA GLY A 49 -1.38 12.50 15.76
C GLY A 49 0.14 12.47 15.49
N TRP A 50 0.81 11.52 16.13
CA TRP A 50 2.28 11.40 16.18
C TRP A 50 2.90 10.77 14.93
N GLN A 51 2.64 11.32 13.75
CA GLN A 51 3.33 10.87 12.55
C GLN A 51 4.73 11.52 12.44
N PRO A 52 5.83 10.76 12.23
CA PRO A 52 7.19 11.28 12.25
C PRO A 52 7.43 12.47 11.30
N SER A 53 6.82 12.44 10.11
CA SER A 53 6.91 13.52 9.12
C SER A 53 6.26 14.82 9.57
N VAL A 54 5.13 14.73 10.27
CA VAL A 54 4.35 15.87 10.76
C VAL A 54 5.00 16.48 11.99
N VAL A 55 5.39 15.62 12.94
CA VAL A 55 6.08 16.05 14.18
C VAL A 55 7.39 16.75 13.85
N ARG A 56 8.20 16.18 12.95
CA ARG A 56 9.45 16.82 12.47
C ARG A 56 9.19 18.20 11.86
N ALA A 57 8.19 18.31 10.97
CA ALA A 57 7.86 19.59 10.34
C ALA A 57 7.30 20.59 11.34
N GLY A 58 6.50 20.12 12.31
CA GLY A 58 5.99 20.92 13.42
C GLY A 58 7.11 21.48 14.29
N ILE A 59 8.08 20.63 14.68
CA ILE A 59 9.28 21.06 15.42
C ILE A 59 10.07 22.10 14.62
N ALA A 60 10.35 21.82 13.33
CA ALA A 60 11.11 22.74 12.49
C ALA A 60 10.38 24.09 12.34
N GLY A 61 9.08 24.07 12.03
CA GLY A 61 8.26 25.30 11.93
C GLY A 61 8.17 26.05 13.24
N GLY A 62 7.99 25.35 14.36
CA GLY A 62 7.95 25.92 15.69
C GLY A 62 9.29 26.57 16.08
N LEU A 63 10.42 25.90 15.83
CA LEU A 63 11.75 26.44 16.07
C LEU A 63 12.05 27.68 15.24
N VAL A 64 11.60 27.73 13.96
CA VAL A 64 11.71 28.93 13.12
C VAL A 64 10.94 30.10 13.75
N SER A 65 9.68 29.89 14.18
CA SER A 65 8.87 30.93 14.82
C SER A 65 9.47 31.37 16.16
N LEU A 66 9.96 30.43 16.99
CA LEU A 66 10.62 30.72 18.26
C LEU A 66 11.95 31.48 18.08
N ALA A 67 12.78 31.08 17.12
CA ALA A 67 14.02 31.77 16.79
C ALA A 67 13.76 33.22 16.39
N TRP A 68 12.69 33.44 15.60
CA TRP A 68 12.28 34.76 15.22
C TRP A 68 11.79 35.60 16.43
N LEU A 69 10.94 35.03 17.29
CA LEU A 69 10.48 35.71 18.51
C LEU A 69 11.61 36.04 19.47
N ALA A 70 12.63 35.19 19.53
CA ALA A 70 13.82 35.37 20.35
C ALA A 70 14.91 36.25 19.69
N ALA A 71 14.65 36.80 18.50
CA ALA A 71 15.61 37.56 17.69
C ALA A 71 16.95 36.81 17.47
N ARG A 72 16.89 35.46 17.29
CA ARG A 72 18.05 34.61 17.03
C ARG A 72 18.12 34.20 15.55
N PRO A 73 19.33 34.00 15.00
CA PRO A 73 19.46 33.48 13.63
C PRO A 73 18.89 32.07 13.54
N SER A 74 18.18 31.78 12.45
CA SER A 74 17.62 30.45 12.17
C SER A 74 18.63 29.64 11.37
N ASP A 75 19.04 28.47 11.88
CA ASP A 75 19.88 27.51 11.17
C ASP A 75 19.07 26.25 10.86
N ARG A 76 18.89 25.99 9.54
CA ARG A 76 18.14 24.85 9.04
C ARG A 76 18.72 23.49 9.46
N TRP A 77 20.06 23.38 9.57
CA TRP A 77 20.71 22.15 10.02
C TRP A 77 20.47 21.89 11.50
N HIS A 78 20.55 22.96 12.31
CA HIS A 78 20.24 22.88 13.73
C HIS A 78 18.81 22.40 13.97
N PHE A 79 17.84 22.93 13.23
CA PHE A 79 16.43 22.51 13.35
C PHE A 79 16.19 21.06 12.90
N LEU A 80 16.92 20.60 11.87
CA LEU A 80 16.87 19.19 11.45
C LEU A 80 17.40 18.26 12.54
N VAL A 81 18.56 18.60 13.14
CA VAL A 81 19.18 17.80 14.22
C VAL A 81 18.31 17.79 15.47
N VAL A 82 17.78 18.93 15.90
CA VAL A 82 16.87 19.00 17.06
C VAL A 82 15.60 18.16 16.79
N GLY A 83 15.04 18.24 15.58
CA GLY A 83 13.90 17.39 15.20
C GLY A 83 14.22 15.89 15.29
N ALA A 84 15.41 15.48 14.83
CA ALA A 84 15.85 14.10 14.96
C ALA A 84 16.02 13.68 16.43
N LEU A 85 16.69 14.52 17.25
CA LEU A 85 16.92 14.24 18.67
C LEU A 85 15.61 14.11 19.47
N VAL A 86 14.62 14.95 19.20
CA VAL A 86 13.31 14.86 19.86
C VAL A 86 12.59 13.57 19.49
N LEU A 87 12.55 13.22 18.21
CA LEU A 87 11.88 12.00 17.73
C LEU A 87 12.56 10.74 18.26
N LEU A 88 13.89 10.65 18.13
CA LEU A 88 14.64 9.48 18.57
C LEU A 88 14.76 9.39 20.10
N GLY A 89 14.72 10.52 20.81
CA GLY A 89 14.68 10.55 22.27
C GLY A 89 13.34 10.06 22.82
N TRP A 90 12.26 10.30 22.08
CA TRP A 90 10.92 9.82 22.43
C TRP A 90 10.71 8.35 22.11
N ALA A 91 11.06 7.94 20.88
CA ALA A 91 10.91 6.58 20.39
C ALA A 91 12.12 6.20 19.49
N PRO A 92 13.17 5.55 20.03
CA PRO A 92 14.37 5.19 19.27
C PRO A 92 14.11 4.28 18.06
N THR A 93 13.07 3.45 18.14
CA THR A 93 12.65 2.55 17.04
C THR A 93 12.22 3.29 15.79
N THR A 94 11.77 4.54 15.91
CA THR A 94 11.40 5.42 14.79
C THR A 94 12.52 5.57 13.75
N LEU A 95 13.79 5.35 14.12
CA LEU A 95 14.93 5.35 13.18
C LEU A 95 14.75 4.35 12.03
N PHE A 96 14.11 3.22 12.31
CA PHE A 96 13.90 2.13 11.35
C PHE A 96 12.59 2.29 10.56
N GLU A 97 11.73 3.21 10.95
CA GLU A 97 10.47 3.47 10.27
C GLU A 97 10.68 4.14 8.90
N PRO A 98 10.01 3.66 7.83
CA PRO A 98 10.08 4.28 6.50
C PRO A 98 9.74 5.77 6.51
N GLY A 99 8.77 6.19 7.33
CA GLY A 99 8.33 7.58 7.47
C GLY A 99 9.44 8.52 7.95
N PHE A 100 10.24 8.10 8.93
CA PHE A 100 11.40 8.83 9.41
C PHE A 100 12.49 8.90 8.33
N GLN A 101 12.90 7.74 7.82
CA GLN A 101 14.00 7.63 6.85
C GLN A 101 13.74 8.45 5.58
N LEU A 102 12.56 8.30 4.97
CA LEU A 102 12.17 9.04 3.77
C LEU A 102 12.10 10.56 4.02
N SER A 103 11.55 10.96 5.17
CA SER A 103 11.38 12.36 5.51
C SER A 103 12.72 13.07 5.73
N PHE A 104 13.64 12.45 6.48
CA PHE A 104 14.96 13.03 6.72
C PHE A 104 15.85 13.01 5.48
N ALA A 105 15.84 11.93 4.70
CA ALA A 105 16.55 11.84 3.43
C ALA A 105 16.11 12.93 2.45
N ALA A 106 14.79 13.17 2.31
CA ALA A 106 14.26 14.22 1.45
C ALA A 106 14.72 15.62 1.89
N VAL A 107 14.71 15.93 3.19
CA VAL A 107 15.12 17.26 3.68
C VAL A 107 16.63 17.46 3.49
N VAL A 108 17.45 16.46 3.80
CA VAL A 108 18.90 16.52 3.54
C VAL A 108 19.17 16.74 2.04
N ALA A 109 18.44 16.02 1.17
CA ALA A 109 18.56 16.20 -0.28
C ALA A 109 18.20 17.62 -0.73
N ILE A 110 17.15 18.22 -0.16
CA ILE A 110 16.78 19.61 -0.43
C ILE A 110 17.92 20.56 -0.01
N PHE A 111 18.53 20.34 1.15
CA PHE A 111 19.58 21.23 1.64
C PHE A 111 20.88 21.13 0.85
N VAL A 112 21.22 19.94 0.36
CA VAL A 112 22.50 19.66 -0.29
C VAL A 112 22.38 19.72 -1.82
N ALA A 113 21.40 19.02 -2.40
CA ALA A 113 21.33 18.81 -3.83
C ALA A 113 20.61 19.94 -4.59
N VAL A 114 19.54 20.53 -4.01
CA VAL A 114 18.78 21.57 -4.72
C VAL A 114 19.62 22.80 -5.07
N PRO A 115 20.49 23.35 -4.19
CA PRO A 115 21.31 24.50 -4.56
C PRO A 115 22.28 24.18 -5.72
N TRP A 116 22.74 22.94 -5.81
CA TRP A 116 23.59 22.50 -6.91
C TRP A 116 22.79 22.30 -8.21
N LEU A 117 21.61 21.64 -8.14
CA LEU A 117 20.73 21.42 -9.29
C LEU A 117 20.24 22.73 -9.89
N ARG A 118 19.91 23.73 -9.07
CA ARG A 118 19.55 25.08 -9.53
C ARG A 118 20.66 25.70 -10.38
N ARG A 119 21.93 25.62 -9.95
CA ARG A 119 23.05 26.14 -10.74
C ARG A 119 23.22 25.43 -12.09
N VAL A 120 22.82 24.17 -12.18
CA VAL A 120 22.85 23.41 -13.45
C VAL A 120 21.76 23.89 -14.40
N VAL A 121 20.61 24.29 -13.85
CA VAL A 121 19.44 24.77 -14.62
C VAL A 121 19.54 26.27 -14.94
N ASP A 122 20.35 27.03 -14.18
CA ASP A 122 20.58 28.45 -14.42
C ASP A 122 21.14 28.68 -15.83
N GLY A 123 20.53 29.63 -16.55
CA GLY A 123 20.90 29.98 -17.93
C GLY A 123 20.09 29.25 -19.02
N TYR A 124 19.22 28.32 -18.66
CA TYR A 124 18.23 27.77 -19.60
C TYR A 124 16.93 28.59 -19.56
N PRO A 125 16.19 28.68 -20.67
CA PRO A 125 14.92 29.44 -20.75
C PRO A 125 13.75 28.69 -20.06
N ILE A 126 13.95 28.29 -18.80
CA ILE A 126 12.97 27.58 -17.97
C ILE A 126 12.45 28.57 -16.92
N PRO A 127 11.11 28.70 -16.75
CA PRO A 127 10.56 29.50 -15.67
C PRO A 127 11.12 29.07 -14.31
N VAL A 128 11.54 30.01 -13.47
CA VAL A 128 12.20 29.74 -12.18
C VAL A 128 11.38 28.79 -11.32
N ALA A 129 10.06 28.98 -11.24
CA ALA A 129 9.17 28.10 -10.47
C ALA A 129 9.19 26.64 -10.96
N LEU A 130 9.28 26.42 -12.27
CA LEU A 130 9.37 25.08 -12.85
C LEU A 130 10.76 24.47 -12.59
N GLY A 131 11.81 25.28 -12.73
CA GLY A 131 13.18 24.85 -12.42
C GLY A 131 13.35 24.43 -10.95
N ASP A 132 12.76 25.21 -10.04
CA ASP A 132 12.75 24.90 -8.61
C ASP A 132 11.99 23.60 -8.30
N THR A 133 10.82 23.44 -8.89
CA THR A 133 9.99 22.21 -8.70
C THR A 133 10.72 20.98 -9.23
N LEU A 134 11.35 21.07 -10.41
CA LEU A 134 12.14 20.00 -10.99
C LEU A 134 13.35 19.66 -10.12
N ALA A 135 14.08 20.65 -9.62
CA ALA A 135 15.25 20.46 -8.77
C ALA A 135 14.86 19.74 -7.46
N VAL A 136 13.78 20.16 -6.82
CA VAL A 136 13.26 19.52 -5.59
C VAL A 136 12.79 18.10 -5.88
N ALA A 137 11.98 17.89 -6.92
CA ALA A 137 11.45 16.57 -7.26
C ALA A 137 12.58 15.57 -7.60
N LEU A 138 13.61 16.01 -8.32
CA LEU A 138 14.76 15.19 -8.67
C LEU A 138 15.63 14.89 -7.44
N ALA A 139 15.94 15.89 -6.62
CA ALA A 139 16.73 15.70 -5.41
C ALA A 139 16.07 14.72 -4.44
N CYS A 140 14.79 14.94 -4.13
CA CYS A 140 14.05 14.08 -3.24
C CYS A 140 13.89 12.66 -3.83
N GLY A 141 13.53 12.54 -5.11
CA GLY A 141 13.36 11.26 -5.77
C GLY A 141 14.62 10.40 -5.74
N LEU A 142 15.78 10.98 -6.05
CA LEU A 142 17.08 10.27 -6.01
C LEU A 142 17.50 9.87 -4.60
N ALA A 143 17.28 10.74 -3.61
CA ALA A 143 17.69 10.46 -2.23
C ALA A 143 16.79 9.42 -1.55
N THR A 144 15.50 9.41 -1.89
CA THR A 144 14.53 8.47 -1.30
C THR A 144 14.46 7.14 -2.04
N ALA A 145 14.86 7.07 -3.32
CA ALA A 145 14.76 5.85 -4.13
C ALA A 145 15.43 4.61 -3.49
N PRO A 146 16.66 4.69 -2.90
CA PRO A 146 17.27 3.53 -2.25
C PRO A 146 16.45 3.02 -1.06
N ILE A 147 15.88 3.95 -0.26
CA ILE A 147 15.07 3.62 0.90
C ILE A 147 13.76 2.97 0.45
N VAL A 148 13.11 3.54 -0.57
CA VAL A 148 11.87 2.99 -1.14
C VAL A 148 12.11 1.59 -1.71
N LEU A 149 13.24 1.36 -2.39
CA LEU A 149 13.61 0.04 -2.90
C LEU A 149 13.88 -0.97 -1.78
N TYR A 150 14.54 -0.54 -0.71
CA TYR A 150 14.83 -1.39 0.43
C TYR A 150 13.56 -1.77 1.23
N GLN A 151 12.67 -0.81 1.44
CA GLN A 151 11.47 -1.00 2.27
C GLN A 151 10.29 -1.62 1.48
N PHE A 152 10.20 -1.38 0.17
CA PHE A 152 9.02 -1.74 -0.63
C PHE A 152 9.36 -2.57 -1.88
N ASP A 153 10.63 -2.96 -2.09
CA ASP A 153 11.14 -3.70 -3.26
C ASP A 153 10.83 -3.08 -4.63
N ARG A 154 10.20 -1.92 -4.65
CA ARG A 154 9.80 -1.20 -5.87
C ARG A 154 9.93 0.31 -5.69
N ALA A 155 10.43 0.98 -6.71
CA ALA A 155 10.46 2.43 -6.77
C ALA A 155 9.66 2.95 -7.98
N PRO A 156 8.89 4.04 -7.83
CA PRO A 156 8.17 4.64 -8.94
C PRO A 156 9.14 5.36 -9.88
N LEU A 157 9.15 4.95 -11.16
CA LEU A 157 10.05 5.51 -12.18
C LEU A 157 9.67 6.96 -12.54
N TYR A 158 8.39 7.25 -12.59
CA TYR A 158 7.86 8.54 -13.05
C TYR A 158 7.58 9.53 -11.91
N THR A 159 8.32 9.43 -10.79
CA THR A 159 8.14 10.31 -9.61
C THR A 159 8.30 11.79 -9.97
N VAL A 160 9.31 12.14 -10.78
CA VAL A 160 9.58 13.54 -11.13
C VAL A 160 8.44 14.15 -11.95
N PRO A 161 8.06 13.61 -13.13
CA PRO A 161 6.93 14.16 -13.88
C PRO A 161 5.60 14.10 -13.11
N ALA A 162 5.37 13.03 -12.33
CA ALA A 162 4.17 12.92 -11.50
C ALA A 162 4.07 14.06 -10.48
N ASN A 163 5.16 14.35 -9.75
CA ASN A 163 5.19 15.41 -8.75
C ASN A 163 5.07 16.80 -9.38
N VAL A 164 5.71 17.04 -10.52
CA VAL A 164 5.61 18.33 -11.23
C VAL A 164 4.17 18.60 -11.68
N LEU A 165 3.48 17.61 -12.24
CA LEU A 165 2.09 17.74 -12.69
C LEU A 165 1.09 17.81 -11.53
N ALA A 166 1.37 17.13 -10.41
CA ALA A 166 0.51 17.11 -9.23
C ALA A 166 0.66 18.35 -8.35
N PHE A 167 1.88 18.95 -8.32
CA PHE A 167 2.23 20.05 -7.42
C PHE A 167 1.23 21.23 -7.41
N PRO A 168 0.69 21.73 -8.55
CA PRO A 168 -0.26 22.83 -8.53
C PRO A 168 -1.59 22.53 -7.83
N ALA A 169 -2.01 21.27 -7.78
CA ALA A 169 -3.26 20.86 -7.16
C ALA A 169 -3.19 20.83 -5.63
N VAL A 170 -2.02 20.52 -5.05
CA VAL A 170 -1.87 20.30 -3.59
C VAL A 170 -2.21 21.54 -2.76
N PRO A 171 -1.69 22.76 -3.07
CA PRO A 171 -2.07 23.97 -2.35
C PRO A 171 -3.56 24.29 -2.45
N ALA A 172 -4.17 24.04 -3.62
CA ALA A 172 -5.58 24.28 -3.85
C ALA A 172 -6.46 23.33 -3.01
N ILE A 173 -6.13 22.02 -2.98
CA ILE A 173 -6.85 21.04 -2.16
C ILE A 173 -6.78 21.42 -0.68
N LEU A 174 -5.56 21.67 -0.18
CA LEU A 174 -5.36 21.98 1.24
C LEU A 174 -5.93 23.34 1.62
N GLY A 175 -5.69 24.39 0.84
CA GLY A 175 -6.14 25.73 1.13
C GLY A 175 -7.67 25.85 1.07
N LEU A 176 -8.29 25.38 0.00
CA LEU A 176 -9.75 25.41 -0.16
C LEU A 176 -10.44 24.46 0.82
N GLY A 177 -9.85 23.30 1.10
CA GLY A 177 -10.37 22.34 2.08
C GLY A 177 -10.38 22.90 3.50
N LEU A 178 -9.28 23.52 3.94
CA LEU A 178 -9.20 24.19 5.24
C LEU A 178 -10.18 25.36 5.35
N LEU A 179 -10.29 26.17 4.29
CA LEU A 179 -11.26 27.26 4.24
C LEU A 179 -12.71 26.75 4.27
N ALA A 180 -13.01 25.69 3.54
CA ALA A 180 -14.31 25.03 3.59
C ALA A 180 -14.66 24.55 5.01
N GLY A 181 -13.71 23.86 5.67
CA GLY A 181 -13.88 23.44 7.06
C GLY A 181 -14.11 24.61 8.01
N ALA A 182 -13.30 25.67 7.91
CA ALA A 182 -13.43 26.85 8.77
C ALA A 182 -14.73 27.66 8.53
N THR A 183 -15.23 27.68 7.30
CA THR A 183 -16.48 28.41 6.95
C THR A 183 -17.74 27.60 7.18
N SER A 184 -17.63 26.27 7.30
CA SER A 184 -18.77 25.35 7.45
C SER A 184 -19.74 25.72 8.59
N PRO A 185 -19.27 26.08 9.81
CA PRO A 185 -20.16 26.49 10.90
C PRO A 185 -20.89 27.81 10.65
N LEU A 186 -20.31 28.69 9.81
CA LEU A 186 -20.84 30.04 9.55
C LEU A 186 -21.76 30.07 8.31
N SER A 187 -21.40 29.35 7.26
CA SER A 187 -22.12 29.32 6.00
C SER A 187 -21.90 27.99 5.27
N PRO A 188 -22.82 27.02 5.41
CA PRO A 188 -22.74 25.74 4.71
C PRO A 188 -22.66 25.87 3.18
N GLY A 189 -23.35 26.88 2.60
CA GLY A 189 -23.32 27.14 1.15
C GLY A 189 -21.94 27.60 0.66
N ALA A 190 -21.29 28.50 1.41
CA ALA A 190 -19.91 28.92 1.09
C ALA A 190 -18.92 27.76 1.24
N ALA A 191 -19.07 26.96 2.30
CA ALA A 191 -18.26 25.77 2.51
C ALA A 191 -18.41 24.76 1.37
N ALA A 192 -19.63 24.51 0.91
CA ALA A 192 -19.91 23.62 -0.22
C ALA A 192 -19.28 24.14 -1.53
N ALA A 193 -19.34 25.44 -1.79
CA ALA A 193 -18.70 26.04 -2.97
C ALA A 193 -17.16 25.89 -2.93
N LEU A 194 -16.54 26.13 -1.77
CA LEU A 194 -15.10 25.93 -1.57
C LEU A 194 -14.70 24.46 -1.73
N ALA A 195 -15.48 23.55 -1.15
CA ALA A 195 -15.26 22.11 -1.29
C ALA A 195 -15.42 21.65 -2.74
N TRP A 196 -16.38 22.18 -3.47
CA TRP A 196 -16.56 21.90 -4.90
C TRP A 196 -15.34 22.34 -5.73
N LEU A 197 -14.79 23.54 -5.47
CA LEU A 197 -13.56 24.00 -6.11
C LEU A 197 -12.36 23.10 -5.76
N ALA A 198 -12.22 22.68 -4.48
CA ALA A 198 -11.20 21.72 -4.06
C ALA A 198 -11.35 20.38 -4.78
N GLY A 199 -12.60 19.96 -5.07
CA GLY A 199 -12.92 18.75 -5.82
C GLY A 199 -12.32 18.74 -7.23
N TRP A 200 -12.28 19.86 -7.94
CA TRP A 200 -11.61 19.96 -9.25
C TRP A 200 -10.10 19.74 -9.16
N ALA A 201 -9.47 20.30 -8.13
CA ALA A 201 -8.05 20.06 -7.90
C ALA A 201 -7.77 18.61 -7.52
N ALA A 202 -8.65 17.97 -6.74
CA ALA A 202 -8.56 16.54 -6.41
C ALA A 202 -8.76 15.67 -7.66
N ALA A 203 -9.73 16.00 -8.52
CA ALA A 203 -9.95 15.31 -9.80
C ALA A 203 -8.73 15.42 -10.74
N TRP A 204 -8.07 16.58 -10.77
CA TRP A 204 -6.80 16.74 -11.49
C TRP A 204 -5.71 15.80 -10.95
N LEU A 205 -5.56 15.74 -9.63
CA LEU A 205 -4.57 14.87 -8.99
C LEU A 205 -4.84 13.38 -9.30
N ASP A 206 -6.10 12.96 -9.23
CA ASP A 206 -6.54 11.61 -9.60
C ASP A 206 -6.27 11.31 -11.08
N LEU A 207 -6.58 12.26 -11.98
CA LEU A 207 -6.26 12.12 -13.42
C LEU A 207 -4.75 11.91 -13.64
N VAL A 208 -3.91 12.74 -13.03
CA VAL A 208 -2.45 12.60 -13.11
C VAL A 208 -2.00 11.24 -12.59
N ALA A 209 -2.55 10.79 -11.45
CA ALA A 209 -2.22 9.49 -10.87
C ALA A 209 -2.57 8.35 -11.84
N ARG A 210 -3.77 8.35 -12.40
CA ARG A 210 -4.22 7.33 -13.37
C ARG A 210 -3.41 7.33 -14.65
N LEU A 211 -3.08 8.51 -15.19
CA LEU A 211 -2.27 8.61 -16.40
C LEU A 211 -0.86 8.07 -16.19
N ILE A 212 -0.22 8.44 -15.09
CA ILE A 212 1.13 7.97 -14.76
C ILE A 212 1.14 6.46 -14.45
N ALA A 213 0.13 5.95 -13.75
CA ALA A 213 0.02 4.53 -13.44
C ALA A 213 -0.14 3.63 -14.68
N ARG A 214 -0.69 4.17 -15.77
CA ARG A 214 -0.86 3.47 -17.06
C ARG A 214 0.42 3.44 -17.91
N LEU A 215 1.45 4.19 -17.54
CA LEU A 215 2.70 4.18 -18.27
C LEU A 215 3.43 2.83 -18.08
N PRO A 216 4.12 2.33 -19.11
CA PRO A 216 4.88 1.09 -19.01
C PRO A 216 5.96 1.22 -17.93
N SER A 217 6.16 0.17 -17.15
CA SER A 217 7.15 0.14 -16.06
C SER A 217 7.00 1.29 -15.05
N ALA A 218 5.75 1.66 -14.71
CA ALA A 218 5.49 2.73 -13.73
C ALA A 218 6.21 2.50 -12.40
N GLN A 219 6.48 1.25 -12.05
CA GLN A 219 7.30 0.83 -10.92
C GLN A 219 8.43 -0.08 -11.40
N VAL A 220 9.62 0.08 -10.81
CA VAL A 220 10.81 -0.72 -11.13
C VAL A 220 11.36 -1.36 -9.85
N GLY A 221 11.71 -2.64 -9.95
CA GLY A 221 12.41 -3.34 -8.89
C GLY A 221 13.92 -3.00 -8.85
N PRO A 222 14.71 -3.62 -7.94
CA PRO A 222 16.12 -3.31 -7.73
C PRO A 222 16.99 -3.39 -8.99
N ARG A 223 16.75 -4.38 -9.87
CA ARG A 223 17.49 -4.51 -11.15
C ARG A 223 17.19 -3.36 -12.10
N GLY A 224 15.91 -3.00 -12.27
CA GLY A 224 15.50 -1.87 -13.11
C GLY A 224 16.03 -0.54 -12.57
N ALA A 225 15.99 -0.35 -11.25
CA ALA A 225 16.55 0.83 -10.59
C ALA A 225 18.08 0.95 -10.79
N ALA A 226 18.81 -0.17 -10.72
CA ALA A 226 20.25 -0.19 -11.00
C ALA A 226 20.56 0.23 -12.44
N VAL A 227 19.77 -0.20 -13.43
CA VAL A 227 19.88 0.20 -14.84
C VAL A 227 19.62 1.70 -15.00
N VAL A 228 18.56 2.23 -14.37
CA VAL A 228 18.26 3.67 -14.36
C VAL A 228 19.39 4.46 -13.73
N ALA A 229 19.91 4.04 -12.58
CA ALA A 229 21.03 4.68 -11.90
C ALA A 229 22.30 4.66 -12.77
N ALA A 230 22.64 3.54 -13.40
CA ALA A 230 23.77 3.43 -14.32
C ALA A 230 23.62 4.37 -15.53
N GLY A 231 22.42 4.46 -16.10
CA GLY A 231 22.12 5.40 -17.18
C GLY A 231 22.28 6.87 -16.77
N LEU A 232 21.79 7.24 -15.59
CA LEU A 232 21.95 8.59 -15.04
C LEU A 232 23.43 8.92 -14.75
N LEU A 233 24.21 7.98 -14.22
CA LEU A 233 25.65 8.13 -14.01
C LEU A 233 26.40 8.28 -15.32
N ALA A 234 26.06 7.51 -16.36
CA ALA A 234 26.65 7.62 -17.68
C ALA A 234 26.38 8.99 -18.31
N VAL A 235 25.15 9.51 -18.19
CA VAL A 235 24.79 10.88 -18.63
C VAL A 235 25.56 11.93 -17.84
N ALA A 236 25.64 11.80 -16.51
CA ALA A 236 26.39 12.73 -15.66
C ALA A 236 27.90 12.72 -15.99
N PHE A 237 28.48 11.55 -16.31
CA PHE A 237 29.84 11.42 -16.75
C PHE A 237 30.07 12.06 -18.14
N ALA A 238 29.17 11.78 -19.09
CA ALA A 238 29.23 12.34 -20.44
C ALA A 238 29.14 13.88 -20.44
N THR A 239 28.36 14.47 -19.51
CA THR A 239 28.26 15.93 -19.37
C THR A 239 29.50 16.58 -18.75
N ARG A 240 30.41 15.83 -18.10
CA ARG A 240 31.68 16.31 -17.54
C ARG A 240 32.84 16.27 -18.54
N LEU A 241 32.67 15.60 -19.70
CA LEU A 241 33.67 15.59 -20.75
C LEU A 241 33.87 17.01 -21.32
N PRO A 242 35.11 17.45 -21.58
CA PRO A 242 35.40 18.82 -22.00
C PRO A 242 34.70 19.14 -23.31
N ARG A 243 33.88 20.18 -23.30
CA ARG A 243 32.99 20.65 -24.39
C ARG A 243 33.67 21.03 -25.69
N ARG A 244 34.98 20.86 -25.86
CA ARG A 244 35.75 21.36 -27.01
C ARG A 244 35.42 20.73 -28.38
N ARG A 245 34.54 19.72 -28.47
CA ARG A 245 34.20 19.05 -29.74
C ARG A 245 32.74 18.63 -29.89
N LEU A 246 31.82 19.09 -29.02
CA LEU A 246 30.40 18.65 -29.13
C LEU A 246 29.54 19.83 -29.63
N SER A 247 28.72 19.55 -30.66
CA SER A 247 27.74 20.52 -31.18
C SER A 247 26.76 20.93 -30.06
N ALA A 248 26.12 22.09 -30.18
CA ALA A 248 25.13 22.59 -29.20
C ALA A 248 23.98 21.60 -28.87
N TRP A 249 23.76 20.62 -29.74
CA TRP A 249 22.75 19.57 -29.60
C TRP A 249 23.25 18.30 -28.90
N ALA A 250 24.55 18.15 -28.66
CA ALA A 250 25.11 16.95 -28.08
C ALA A 250 24.61 16.63 -26.67
N PRO A 251 24.40 17.61 -25.73
CA PRO A 251 23.80 17.30 -24.45
C PRO A 251 22.33 16.91 -24.56
N ALA A 252 21.57 17.52 -25.46
CA ALA A 252 20.17 17.13 -25.70
C ALA A 252 20.08 15.73 -26.33
N ALA A 253 20.95 15.42 -27.30
CA ALA A 253 21.06 14.09 -27.91
C ALA A 253 21.52 13.02 -26.89
N ALA A 254 22.45 13.35 -25.99
CA ALA A 254 22.89 12.45 -24.91
C ALA A 254 21.78 12.19 -23.88
N LEU A 255 20.97 13.21 -23.55
CA LEU A 255 19.80 13.06 -22.68
C LEU A 255 18.70 12.23 -23.34
N LEU A 256 18.45 12.44 -24.65
CA LEU A 256 17.47 11.64 -25.40
C LEU A 256 17.95 10.21 -25.60
N ALA A 257 19.22 10.01 -25.93
CA ALA A 257 19.79 8.67 -26.08
C ALA A 257 19.87 7.92 -24.74
N GLY A 258 20.25 8.63 -23.64
CA GLY A 258 20.23 8.08 -22.29
C GLY A 258 18.81 7.74 -21.84
N GLY A 259 17.85 8.61 -22.10
CA GLY A 259 16.44 8.36 -21.84
C GLY A 259 15.88 7.20 -22.66
N ALA A 260 16.21 7.11 -23.95
CA ALA A 260 15.83 5.99 -24.82
C ALA A 260 16.51 4.68 -24.41
N ALA A 261 17.78 4.71 -24.01
CA ALA A 261 18.49 3.53 -23.51
C ALA A 261 17.92 3.05 -22.17
N VAL A 262 17.58 3.98 -21.26
CA VAL A 262 16.89 3.68 -20.01
C VAL A 262 15.50 3.12 -20.29
N ALA A 263 14.72 3.74 -21.18
CA ALA A 263 13.40 3.25 -21.57
C ALA A 263 13.47 1.86 -22.23
N SER A 264 14.46 1.63 -23.11
CA SER A 264 14.70 0.33 -23.75
C SER A 264 15.15 -0.73 -22.74
N ALA A 265 16.07 -0.39 -21.81
CA ALA A 265 16.54 -1.31 -20.78
C ALA A 265 15.43 -1.61 -19.75
N VAL A 266 14.61 -0.62 -19.38
CA VAL A 266 13.42 -0.81 -18.54
C VAL A 266 12.37 -1.66 -19.25
N ALA A 267 12.14 -1.42 -20.54
CA ALA A 267 11.28 -2.28 -21.36
C ALA A 267 11.82 -3.71 -21.46
N SER A 268 13.13 -3.89 -21.60
CA SER A 268 13.79 -5.20 -21.62
C SER A 268 13.76 -5.90 -20.25
N CYS A 269 13.87 -5.15 -19.14
CA CYS A 269 13.72 -5.70 -17.78
C CYS A 269 12.26 -6.00 -17.41
N GLY A 270 11.30 -5.28 -18.00
CA GLY A 270 9.86 -5.54 -17.85
C GLY A 270 9.33 -6.65 -18.77
N LEU A 271 10.11 -7.04 -19.77
CA LEU A 271 9.82 -8.13 -20.73
C LEU A 271 10.50 -9.46 -20.34
N SER A 272 11.03 -9.61 -19.11
CA SER A 272 11.21 -10.98 -18.63
C SER A 272 9.82 -11.64 -18.73
N PRO A 273 9.62 -12.67 -19.56
CA PRO A 273 8.37 -13.39 -19.54
C PRO A 273 8.11 -13.75 -18.08
N ALA A 274 6.89 -13.50 -17.62
CA ALA A 274 6.48 -14.05 -16.34
C ALA A 274 6.92 -15.52 -16.33
N PRO A 275 7.52 -16.02 -15.24
CA PRO A 275 7.95 -17.41 -15.23
C PRO A 275 6.78 -18.25 -15.71
N ASP A 276 7.02 -19.15 -16.65
CA ASP A 276 5.99 -20.03 -17.15
C ASP A 276 5.37 -20.73 -15.94
N TRP A 277 4.07 -20.52 -15.74
CA TRP A 277 3.35 -21.18 -14.67
C TRP A 277 3.49 -22.70 -14.82
N THR A 278 4.10 -23.34 -13.84
CA THR A 278 4.24 -24.80 -13.80
C THR A 278 3.07 -25.37 -13.01
N PRO A 279 2.22 -26.18 -13.67
CA PRO A 279 1.11 -26.82 -13.00
C PRO A 279 1.63 -27.73 -11.87
N PRO A 280 1.03 -27.70 -10.68
CA PRO A 280 1.39 -28.63 -9.63
C PRO A 280 1.04 -30.07 -10.03
N GLY A 281 1.79 -31.02 -9.47
CA GLY A 281 1.51 -32.45 -9.67
C GLY A 281 0.25 -32.93 -8.94
N GLY A 282 -0.29 -32.13 -8.04
CA GLY A 282 -1.48 -32.34 -7.23
C GLY A 282 -2.14 -31.03 -6.87
N LEU A 283 -2.49 -30.83 -5.60
CA LEU A 283 -2.96 -29.57 -5.04
C LEU A 283 -1.74 -28.76 -4.55
N ARG A 284 -1.73 -27.47 -4.87
CA ARG A 284 -0.87 -26.46 -4.25
C ARG A 284 -1.76 -25.40 -3.62
N VAL A 285 -1.59 -25.13 -2.34
CA VAL A 285 -2.22 -24.02 -1.62
C VAL A 285 -1.13 -23.03 -1.25
N THR A 286 -1.22 -21.81 -1.77
CA THR A 286 -0.29 -20.72 -1.45
C THR A 286 -1.03 -19.67 -0.63
N PHE A 287 -0.67 -19.56 0.64
CA PHE A 287 -1.09 -18.43 1.47
C PHE A 287 -0.15 -17.29 1.20
N LEU A 288 -0.66 -16.24 0.57
CA LEU A 288 0.13 -15.10 0.14
C LEU A 288 0.43 -14.19 1.34
N ASP A 289 1.65 -13.72 1.43
CA ASP A 289 1.97 -12.61 2.31
C ASP A 289 1.38 -11.33 1.71
N VAL A 290 0.32 -10.86 2.34
CA VAL A 290 -0.41 -9.64 1.97
C VAL A 290 -0.33 -8.57 3.05
N GLY A 291 0.55 -8.76 4.05
CA GLY A 291 0.53 -8.03 5.29
C GLY A 291 -0.67 -8.44 6.14
N GLN A 292 -1.36 -7.48 6.77
CA GLN A 292 -2.57 -7.79 7.52
C GLN A 292 -3.72 -8.03 6.54
N GLY A 293 -4.23 -9.26 6.50
CA GLY A 293 -5.30 -9.69 5.62
C GLY A 293 -5.13 -11.11 5.08
N ASP A 294 -6.04 -11.54 4.22
CA ASP A 294 -6.07 -12.89 3.65
C ASP A 294 -5.98 -12.88 2.13
N ALA A 295 -5.20 -13.81 1.59
CA ALA A 295 -5.26 -14.25 0.21
C ALA A 295 -4.70 -15.67 0.10
N ALA A 296 -5.50 -16.63 -0.30
CA ALA A 296 -5.11 -18.02 -0.50
C ALA A 296 -5.37 -18.46 -1.95
N LEU A 297 -4.30 -18.86 -2.65
CA LEU A 297 -4.37 -19.39 -4.01
C LEU A 297 -4.34 -20.91 -3.97
N LEU A 298 -5.43 -21.54 -4.41
CA LEU A 298 -5.56 -22.98 -4.56
C LEU A 298 -5.35 -23.34 -6.04
N GLU A 299 -4.34 -24.17 -6.33
CA GLU A 299 -3.95 -24.55 -7.68
C GLU A 299 -3.97 -26.06 -7.85
N THR A 300 -4.54 -26.50 -8.95
CA THR A 300 -4.40 -27.88 -9.46
C THR A 300 -3.85 -27.81 -10.88
N LYS A 301 -3.65 -28.95 -11.53
CA LYS A 301 -3.18 -28.99 -12.90
C LYS A 301 -4.05 -28.13 -13.88
N SER A 302 -5.35 -27.99 -13.60
CA SER A 302 -6.30 -27.37 -14.52
C SER A 302 -7.20 -26.29 -13.90
N ALA A 303 -7.10 -26.04 -12.60
CA ALA A 303 -7.88 -25.03 -11.90
C ALA A 303 -7.01 -24.14 -11.01
N ARG A 304 -7.43 -22.90 -10.85
CA ARG A 304 -6.85 -21.91 -9.95
C ARG A 304 -7.99 -21.12 -9.33
N VAL A 305 -8.09 -21.20 -8.02
CA VAL A 305 -9.10 -20.49 -7.23
C VAL A 305 -8.39 -19.59 -6.23
N LEU A 306 -8.72 -18.33 -6.21
CA LEU A 306 -8.20 -17.37 -5.24
C LEU A 306 -9.29 -17.07 -4.22
N VAL A 307 -9.03 -17.38 -2.96
CA VAL A 307 -9.89 -17.08 -1.83
C VAL A 307 -9.33 -15.86 -1.12
N ASP A 308 -10.08 -14.80 -1.10
CA ASP A 308 -9.70 -13.45 -0.70
C ASP A 308 -8.52 -12.86 -1.50
N GLN A 309 -8.37 -11.56 -1.45
CA GLN A 309 -7.44 -10.81 -2.30
C GLN A 309 -6.64 -9.78 -1.51
N GLY A 310 -6.68 -9.86 -0.18
CA GLY A 310 -5.95 -8.97 0.71
C GLY A 310 -6.34 -7.50 0.61
N PRO A 311 -5.64 -6.63 1.33
CA PRO A 311 -5.81 -5.19 1.21
C PRO A 311 -5.27 -4.69 -0.15
N PRO A 312 -5.77 -3.54 -0.66
CA PRO A 312 -5.36 -3.03 -1.98
C PRO A 312 -3.85 -2.80 -2.12
N GLU A 313 -3.19 -2.37 -1.05
CA GLU A 313 -1.74 -2.10 -1.00
C GLU A 313 -0.88 -3.35 -1.14
N ALA A 314 -1.39 -4.53 -0.82
CA ALA A 314 -0.68 -5.80 -1.00
C ALA A 314 -0.41 -6.10 -2.49
N GLY A 315 -1.22 -5.55 -3.41
CA GLY A 315 -1.03 -5.68 -4.84
C GLY A 315 -1.07 -7.14 -5.32
N VAL A 316 -2.03 -7.92 -4.83
CA VAL A 316 -2.17 -9.37 -5.09
C VAL A 316 -2.19 -9.68 -6.58
N ALA A 317 -2.87 -8.88 -7.41
CA ALA A 317 -2.82 -9.07 -8.86
C ALA A 317 -1.38 -9.09 -9.42
N GLY A 318 -0.54 -8.18 -8.93
CA GLY A 318 0.88 -8.14 -9.31
C GLY A 318 1.69 -9.31 -8.74
N GLN A 319 1.33 -9.84 -7.57
CA GLN A 319 1.95 -11.05 -7.01
C GLN A 319 1.63 -12.26 -7.89
N LEU A 320 0.36 -12.46 -8.26
CA LEU A 320 -0.08 -13.53 -9.14
C LEU A 320 0.59 -13.46 -10.53
N GLU A 321 0.73 -12.26 -11.10
CA GLU A 321 1.45 -12.08 -12.37
C GLU A 321 2.93 -12.48 -12.26
N ARG A 322 3.60 -12.16 -11.14
CA ARG A 322 4.99 -12.57 -10.90
C ARG A 322 5.14 -14.08 -10.72
N MET A 323 4.13 -14.72 -10.14
CA MET A 323 4.07 -16.19 -10.02
C MET A 323 3.74 -16.86 -11.37
N GLY A 324 3.47 -16.08 -12.41
CA GLY A 324 3.12 -16.57 -13.74
C GLY A 324 1.68 -17.09 -13.84
N VAL A 325 0.80 -16.75 -12.91
CA VAL A 325 -0.61 -17.19 -12.92
C VAL A 325 -1.35 -16.54 -14.10
N PRO A 326 -1.77 -17.30 -15.12
CA PRO A 326 -2.29 -16.71 -16.36
C PRO A 326 -3.78 -16.34 -16.28
N SER A 327 -4.51 -17.00 -15.40
CA SER A 327 -5.96 -16.82 -15.21
C SER A 327 -6.43 -17.52 -13.96
N LEU A 328 -7.57 -17.08 -13.43
CA LEU A 328 -8.25 -17.70 -12.30
C LEU A 328 -9.57 -18.32 -12.77
N SER A 329 -9.85 -19.54 -12.33
CA SER A 329 -11.14 -20.21 -12.57
C SER A 329 -12.26 -19.52 -11.77
N ALA A 330 -11.95 -19.14 -10.52
CA ALA A 330 -12.84 -18.40 -9.65
C ALA A 330 -12.05 -17.50 -8.70
N ILE A 331 -12.68 -16.43 -8.24
CA ILE A 331 -12.32 -15.74 -7.01
C ILE A 331 -13.47 -15.86 -6.01
N VAL A 332 -13.13 -15.97 -4.74
CA VAL A 332 -14.09 -16.00 -3.62
C VAL A 332 -13.90 -14.72 -2.82
N LEU A 333 -14.98 -14.00 -2.60
CA LEU A 333 -15.06 -12.89 -1.66
C LEU A 333 -15.70 -13.46 -0.41
N THR A 334 -14.98 -13.54 0.70
CA THR A 334 -15.52 -14.18 1.90
C THR A 334 -16.47 -13.26 2.66
N HIS A 335 -16.08 -12.02 2.85
CA HIS A 335 -16.88 -10.97 3.49
C HIS A 335 -16.37 -9.57 3.09
N PRO A 336 -17.15 -8.48 3.26
CA PRO A 336 -16.86 -7.19 2.63
C PRO A 336 -15.82 -6.34 3.40
N GLN A 337 -14.87 -6.93 4.10
CA GLN A 337 -13.82 -6.19 4.79
C GLN A 337 -12.62 -5.94 3.85
N ARG A 338 -11.96 -4.79 4.08
CA ARG A 338 -10.91 -4.26 3.21
C ARG A 338 -9.68 -5.17 3.11
N ASP A 339 -9.31 -5.83 4.18
CA ASP A 339 -8.17 -6.74 4.28
C ASP A 339 -8.44 -8.13 3.65
N HIS A 340 -9.67 -8.37 3.18
CA HIS A 340 -10.05 -9.57 2.43
C HIS A 340 -10.33 -9.26 0.96
N VAL A 341 -11.18 -8.28 0.66
CA VAL A 341 -11.65 -8.04 -0.71
C VAL A 341 -11.04 -6.79 -1.36
N GLY A 342 -10.14 -6.10 -0.66
CA GLY A 342 -9.55 -4.84 -1.14
C GLY A 342 -8.79 -4.95 -2.46
N GLY A 343 -8.11 -6.07 -2.71
CA GLY A 343 -7.40 -6.34 -3.96
C GLY A 343 -8.25 -6.87 -5.11
N ALA A 344 -9.53 -7.23 -4.86
CA ALA A 344 -10.38 -7.94 -5.82
C ALA A 344 -10.60 -7.19 -7.14
N ALA A 345 -10.85 -5.90 -7.07
CA ALA A 345 -11.07 -5.08 -8.26
C ALA A 345 -9.82 -5.04 -9.18
N ASP A 346 -8.61 -4.95 -8.59
CA ASP A 346 -7.35 -4.97 -9.36
C ASP A 346 -7.12 -6.36 -10.00
N VAL A 347 -7.40 -7.44 -9.27
CA VAL A 347 -7.34 -8.81 -9.80
C VAL A 347 -8.29 -8.97 -10.99
N LEU A 348 -9.54 -8.52 -10.87
CA LEU A 348 -10.55 -8.61 -11.94
C LEU A 348 -10.18 -7.78 -13.17
N ARG A 349 -9.55 -6.62 -12.99
CA ARG A 349 -9.14 -5.76 -14.11
C ARG A 349 -7.92 -6.30 -14.85
N ARG A 350 -7.02 -6.99 -14.17
CA ARG A 350 -5.71 -7.40 -14.72
C ARG A 350 -5.67 -8.85 -15.16
N LEU A 351 -6.32 -9.77 -14.44
CA LEU A 351 -6.33 -11.18 -14.78
C LEU A 351 -7.66 -11.59 -15.43
N ARG A 352 -7.63 -12.71 -16.15
CA ARG A 352 -8.85 -13.36 -16.62
C ARG A 352 -9.43 -14.19 -15.47
N VAL A 353 -10.65 -13.88 -15.07
CA VAL A 353 -11.39 -14.56 -14.00
C VAL A 353 -12.64 -15.19 -14.61
N GLY A 354 -12.92 -16.45 -14.25
CA GLY A 354 -14.09 -17.18 -14.76
C GLY A 354 -15.38 -16.81 -14.05
N VAL A 355 -15.35 -16.69 -12.72
CA VAL A 355 -16.52 -16.38 -11.89
C VAL A 355 -16.09 -15.72 -10.57
N VAL A 356 -16.93 -14.85 -10.05
CA VAL A 356 -16.84 -14.32 -8.68
C VAL A 356 -17.86 -15.04 -7.83
N LEU A 357 -17.43 -15.63 -6.73
CA LEU A 357 -18.29 -16.22 -5.69
C LEU A 357 -18.38 -15.23 -4.53
N ASP A 358 -19.59 -14.82 -4.19
CA ASP A 358 -19.87 -13.72 -3.25
C ASP A 358 -20.96 -14.15 -2.27
N PRO A 359 -20.82 -13.98 -0.95
CA PRO A 359 -21.89 -14.32 0.00
C PRO A 359 -23.14 -13.45 -0.17
N GLY A 360 -23.07 -12.31 -0.85
CA GLY A 360 -24.22 -11.43 -1.02
C GLY A 360 -24.76 -10.91 0.31
N LEU A 361 -23.88 -10.57 1.25
CA LEU A 361 -24.27 -10.05 2.56
C LEU A 361 -25.00 -8.71 2.42
N ALA A 362 -25.93 -8.44 3.34
CA ALA A 362 -26.63 -7.16 3.41
C ALA A 362 -25.69 -6.00 3.77
N VAL A 363 -24.69 -6.27 4.63
CA VAL A 363 -23.61 -5.34 4.90
C VAL A 363 -22.69 -5.30 3.68
N THR A 364 -22.50 -4.12 3.11
CA THR A 364 -21.61 -3.88 1.96
C THR A 364 -20.49 -2.96 2.34
N GLY A 365 -19.40 -3.00 1.57
CA GLY A 365 -18.26 -2.10 1.72
C GLY A 365 -17.82 -1.56 0.37
N PRO A 366 -17.13 -0.40 0.33
CA PRO A 366 -16.70 0.23 -0.91
C PRO A 366 -15.83 -0.68 -1.77
N GLU A 367 -14.99 -1.51 -1.16
CA GLU A 367 -14.08 -2.43 -1.86
C GLU A 367 -14.86 -3.56 -2.56
N ARG A 368 -15.89 -4.11 -1.89
CA ARG A 368 -16.77 -5.10 -2.51
C ARG A 368 -17.59 -4.50 -3.65
N GLU A 369 -18.11 -3.29 -3.48
CA GLU A 369 -18.85 -2.59 -4.54
C GLU A 369 -17.96 -2.33 -5.75
N GLU A 370 -16.71 -1.93 -5.53
CA GLU A 370 -15.70 -1.76 -6.59
C GLU A 370 -15.38 -3.08 -7.28
N ALA A 371 -15.25 -4.18 -6.54
CA ALA A 371 -15.02 -5.52 -7.10
C ALA A 371 -16.20 -5.97 -7.99
N VAL A 372 -17.43 -5.79 -7.53
CA VAL A 372 -18.65 -6.12 -8.31
C VAL A 372 -18.75 -5.23 -9.56
N ALA A 373 -18.39 -3.94 -9.46
CA ALA A 373 -18.32 -3.04 -10.61
C ALA A 373 -17.27 -3.51 -11.62
N ALA A 374 -16.06 -3.86 -11.16
CA ALA A 374 -14.99 -4.40 -12.01
C ALA A 374 -15.38 -5.72 -12.67
N ALA A 375 -16.08 -6.60 -11.96
CA ALA A 375 -16.63 -7.84 -12.54
C ALA A 375 -17.60 -7.54 -13.68
N ARG A 376 -18.51 -6.57 -13.50
CA ARG A 376 -19.45 -6.12 -14.54
C ARG A 376 -18.72 -5.53 -15.74
N GLU A 377 -17.73 -4.66 -15.52
CA GLU A 377 -16.90 -4.07 -16.59
C GLU A 377 -16.18 -5.15 -17.43
N ARG A 378 -15.77 -6.24 -16.80
CA ARG A 378 -15.05 -7.35 -17.41
C ARG A 378 -15.96 -8.48 -17.87
N HIS A 379 -17.27 -8.35 -17.72
CA HIS A 379 -18.29 -9.39 -18.04
C HIS A 379 -18.04 -10.70 -17.30
N VAL A 380 -17.51 -10.62 -16.07
CA VAL A 380 -17.32 -11.77 -15.20
C VAL A 380 -18.60 -11.99 -14.39
N PRO A 381 -19.20 -13.21 -14.44
CA PRO A 381 -20.41 -13.48 -13.67
C PRO A 381 -20.13 -13.44 -12.16
N VAL A 382 -21.02 -12.82 -11.40
CA VAL A 382 -21.03 -12.83 -9.94
C VAL A 382 -22.13 -13.79 -9.50
N ARG A 383 -21.77 -14.80 -8.73
CA ARG A 383 -22.68 -15.82 -8.20
C ARG A 383 -22.74 -15.70 -6.67
N VAL A 384 -23.96 -15.55 -6.17
CA VAL A 384 -24.20 -15.60 -4.72
C VAL A 384 -24.09 -17.05 -4.27
N VAL A 385 -23.36 -17.25 -3.16
CA VAL A 385 -23.09 -18.58 -2.59
C VAL A 385 -23.67 -18.72 -1.19
N ARG A 386 -24.09 -19.92 -0.85
CA ARG A 386 -24.70 -20.29 0.44
C ARG A 386 -24.19 -21.64 0.91
N SER A 387 -24.38 -21.91 2.18
CA SER A 387 -24.15 -23.23 2.77
C SER A 387 -24.84 -24.33 1.98
N GLY A 388 -24.08 -25.39 1.69
CA GLY A 388 -24.52 -26.51 0.85
C GLY A 388 -24.19 -26.36 -0.64
N ASP A 389 -23.77 -25.18 -1.10
CA ASP A 389 -23.27 -25.05 -2.48
C ASP A 389 -21.95 -25.82 -2.65
N GLU A 390 -21.86 -26.56 -3.76
CA GLU A 390 -20.66 -27.31 -4.13
C GLU A 390 -20.23 -26.94 -5.56
N PHE A 391 -18.93 -26.71 -5.71
CA PHE A 391 -18.29 -26.41 -7.00
C PHE A 391 -17.16 -27.39 -7.27
N ARG A 392 -17.16 -28.00 -8.45
CA ARG A 392 -16.09 -28.91 -8.87
C ARG A 392 -15.30 -28.31 -10.02
N VAL A 393 -14.01 -28.10 -9.80
CA VAL A 393 -13.12 -27.47 -10.79
C VAL A 393 -11.74 -28.09 -10.75
N GLY A 394 -11.29 -28.69 -11.85
CA GLY A 394 -9.94 -29.24 -11.99
C GLY A 394 -9.55 -30.29 -10.95
N GLY A 395 -10.49 -31.12 -10.50
CA GLY A 395 -10.29 -32.13 -9.46
C GLY A 395 -10.40 -31.59 -8.03
N LEU A 396 -10.54 -30.26 -7.86
CA LEU A 396 -10.81 -29.62 -6.58
C LEU A 396 -12.34 -29.58 -6.37
N VAL A 397 -12.78 -29.92 -5.16
CA VAL A 397 -14.17 -29.79 -4.71
C VAL A 397 -14.21 -28.69 -3.67
N LEU A 398 -15.00 -27.66 -3.91
CA LEU A 398 -15.20 -26.52 -3.03
C LEU A 398 -16.60 -26.61 -2.43
N GLN A 399 -16.70 -26.80 -1.12
CA GLN A 399 -17.97 -26.78 -0.39
C GLN A 399 -18.08 -25.50 0.41
N VAL A 400 -19.17 -24.77 0.23
CA VAL A 400 -19.52 -23.61 1.04
C VAL A 400 -20.24 -24.13 2.28
N LEU A 401 -19.67 -23.89 3.46
CA LEU A 401 -20.23 -24.33 4.74
C LEU A 401 -21.01 -23.21 5.43
N SER A 402 -20.69 -21.94 5.16
CA SER A 402 -21.32 -20.72 5.66
C SER A 402 -21.28 -19.65 4.56
N PRO A 403 -22.21 -18.66 4.51
CA PRO A 403 -23.38 -18.50 5.39
C PRO A 403 -24.56 -19.39 4.99
N ASP A 404 -25.44 -19.66 5.94
CA ASP A 404 -26.71 -20.33 5.68
C ASP A 404 -27.80 -19.32 5.25
N ASP A 405 -28.93 -19.83 4.71
CA ASP A 405 -30.07 -18.99 4.28
C ASP A 405 -30.97 -18.55 5.44
N SER A 406 -30.78 -19.12 6.63
CA SER A 406 -31.69 -18.95 7.78
C SER A 406 -31.29 -17.81 8.71
N GLY A 407 -30.09 -17.21 8.48
CA GLY A 407 -29.52 -16.21 9.37
C GLY A 407 -30.22 -14.86 9.29
N THR A 408 -30.61 -14.32 10.45
CA THR A 408 -30.85 -12.88 10.60
C THR A 408 -29.62 -12.14 10.09
N PRO A 409 -29.75 -11.09 9.27
CA PRO A 409 -28.60 -10.31 8.85
C PRO A 409 -27.82 -9.85 10.09
N SER A 410 -26.62 -10.39 10.29
CA SER A 410 -25.72 -9.91 11.35
C SER A 410 -25.16 -8.56 10.93
N GLU A 411 -25.06 -7.63 11.88
CA GLU A 411 -24.33 -6.37 11.66
C GLU A 411 -22.81 -6.64 11.58
N ASP A 412 -22.35 -7.76 12.16
CA ASP A 412 -20.97 -8.22 12.07
C ASP A 412 -20.77 -9.07 10.80
N PRO A 413 -19.99 -8.61 9.81
CA PRO A 413 -19.74 -9.32 8.57
C PRO A 413 -18.97 -10.64 8.78
N ASN A 414 -18.20 -10.78 9.87
CA ASN A 414 -17.39 -11.96 10.16
C ASN A 414 -18.28 -13.19 10.42
N LEU A 415 -19.43 -12.97 11.09
CA LEU A 415 -20.41 -14.04 11.35
C LEU A 415 -21.11 -14.56 10.08
N GLY A 416 -21.11 -13.76 9.01
CA GLY A 416 -21.65 -14.12 7.70
C GLY A 416 -20.57 -14.46 6.66
N ALA A 417 -19.32 -14.60 7.08
CA ALA A 417 -18.23 -14.89 6.15
C ALA A 417 -18.40 -16.26 5.48
N VAL A 418 -17.91 -16.38 4.26
CA VAL A 418 -17.84 -17.67 3.57
C VAL A 418 -16.81 -18.55 4.26
N VAL A 419 -17.26 -19.62 4.88
CA VAL A 419 -16.41 -20.72 5.33
C VAL A 419 -16.34 -21.74 4.20
N LEU A 420 -15.13 -21.97 3.68
CA LEU A 420 -14.90 -22.84 2.53
C LEU A 420 -14.11 -24.08 2.94
N LEU A 421 -14.64 -25.25 2.62
CA LEU A 421 -13.88 -26.51 2.66
C LEU A 421 -13.48 -26.88 1.24
N ALA A 422 -12.16 -26.98 1.00
CA ALA A 422 -11.60 -27.33 -0.30
C ALA A 422 -10.96 -28.71 -0.22
N SER A 423 -11.46 -29.67 -0.99
CA SER A 423 -11.04 -31.08 -0.98
C SER A 423 -10.33 -31.48 -2.26
N TYR A 424 -9.19 -32.18 -2.14
CA TYR A 424 -8.45 -32.78 -3.23
C TYR A 424 -7.91 -34.16 -2.84
N GLY A 425 -8.50 -35.23 -3.37
CA GLY A 425 -8.18 -36.61 -2.94
C GLY A 425 -8.55 -36.82 -1.48
N GLU A 426 -7.57 -37.16 -0.65
CA GLU A 426 -7.71 -37.31 0.82
C GLU A 426 -7.18 -36.07 1.58
N THR A 427 -7.05 -34.93 0.91
CA THR A 427 -6.56 -33.68 1.51
C THR A 427 -7.67 -32.67 1.58
N ASP A 428 -8.04 -32.26 2.79
CA ASP A 428 -9.02 -31.23 3.08
C ASP A 428 -8.34 -29.96 3.63
N VAL A 429 -8.76 -28.82 3.10
CA VAL A 429 -8.29 -27.49 3.46
C VAL A 429 -9.47 -26.66 3.96
N LEU A 430 -9.44 -26.26 5.22
CA LEU A 430 -10.44 -25.37 5.80
C LEU A 430 -9.97 -23.92 5.73
N LEU A 431 -10.80 -23.09 5.12
CA LEU A 431 -10.60 -21.65 4.95
C LEU A 431 -11.79 -20.92 5.59
N PRO A 432 -11.76 -20.63 6.90
CA PRO A 432 -12.86 -20.01 7.62
C PRO A 432 -12.94 -18.49 7.43
N ALA A 433 -11.98 -17.87 6.74
CA ALA A 433 -11.83 -16.41 6.71
C ALA A 433 -11.72 -15.84 8.14
N ASP A 434 -12.64 -14.95 8.54
CA ASP A 434 -12.70 -14.39 9.89
C ASP A 434 -13.82 -14.96 10.77
N ALA A 435 -14.47 -16.04 10.28
CA ALA A 435 -15.43 -16.80 11.08
C ALA A 435 -14.67 -17.64 12.12
N GLU A 436 -14.79 -17.27 13.38
CA GLU A 436 -14.16 -17.94 14.53
C GLU A 436 -14.93 -19.19 14.97
N SER A 437 -14.50 -19.82 16.05
CA SER A 437 -15.09 -21.05 16.57
C SER A 437 -16.58 -20.94 16.95
N ASP A 438 -17.08 -19.75 17.24
CA ASP A 438 -18.51 -19.50 17.49
C ASP A 438 -19.39 -19.76 16.24
N VAL A 439 -18.80 -19.66 15.05
CA VAL A 439 -19.41 -20.03 13.78
C VAL A 439 -19.04 -21.45 13.41
N THR A 440 -17.75 -21.78 13.34
CA THR A 440 -17.25 -23.05 12.80
C THR A 440 -17.65 -24.26 13.64
N ALA A 441 -17.80 -24.13 14.96
CA ALA A 441 -18.26 -25.21 15.85
C ALA A 441 -19.69 -25.69 15.56
N ARG A 442 -20.48 -24.90 14.85
CA ARG A 442 -21.87 -25.26 14.44
C ARG A 442 -21.91 -26.00 13.10
N LEU A 443 -20.79 -26.00 12.38
CA LEU A 443 -20.68 -26.61 11.07
C LEU A 443 -20.26 -28.09 11.21
N ALA A 444 -20.80 -28.94 10.36
CA ALA A 444 -20.45 -30.36 10.33
C ALA A 444 -19.12 -30.55 9.56
N ILE A 445 -18.01 -30.21 10.20
CA ILE A 445 -16.67 -30.31 9.61
C ILE A 445 -15.98 -31.56 10.18
N GLY A 446 -15.45 -32.40 9.30
CA GLY A 446 -14.62 -33.55 9.67
C GLY A 446 -13.18 -33.17 10.02
N GLU A 447 -12.29 -34.18 10.08
CA GLU A 447 -10.86 -33.94 10.17
C GLU A 447 -10.37 -33.23 8.90
N VAL A 448 -9.39 -32.31 9.03
CA VAL A 448 -8.80 -31.56 7.90
C VAL A 448 -7.28 -31.62 7.97
N GLU A 449 -6.60 -31.65 6.85
CA GLU A 449 -5.14 -31.68 6.81
C GLU A 449 -4.53 -30.28 6.97
N ILE A 450 -5.20 -29.25 6.44
CA ILE A 450 -4.72 -27.89 6.40
C ILE A 450 -5.80 -26.95 6.96
N LEU A 451 -5.43 -26.13 7.93
CA LEU A 451 -6.29 -25.12 8.53
C LEU A 451 -5.68 -23.72 8.30
N LYS A 452 -6.41 -22.82 7.68
CA LYS A 452 -6.15 -21.39 7.84
C LYS A 452 -6.73 -20.98 9.20
N VAL A 453 -5.93 -20.41 10.06
CA VAL A 453 -6.42 -19.95 11.38
C VAL A 453 -7.33 -18.75 11.18
N ALA A 454 -8.50 -18.78 11.78
CA ALA A 454 -9.51 -17.72 11.63
C ALA A 454 -8.98 -16.35 12.09
N HIS A 455 -9.49 -15.29 11.47
CA HIS A 455 -9.37 -13.90 11.89
C HIS A 455 -7.92 -13.49 12.26
N HIS A 456 -6.97 -13.89 11.39
CA HIS A 456 -5.53 -13.60 11.49
C HIS A 456 -4.88 -14.01 12.81
N GLY A 457 -5.50 -14.97 13.53
CA GLY A 457 -5.05 -15.40 14.85
C GLY A 457 -5.49 -14.47 15.98
N SER A 458 -6.68 -13.89 15.90
CA SER A 458 -7.37 -13.22 17.01
C SER A 458 -7.53 -14.13 18.22
N GLU A 459 -7.95 -13.58 19.35
CA GLU A 459 -8.30 -14.37 20.53
C GLU A 459 -9.62 -15.10 20.31
N ASP A 460 -9.52 -16.42 20.07
CA ASP A 460 -10.68 -17.32 19.90
C ASP A 460 -10.71 -18.35 21.04
N PRO A 461 -11.60 -18.19 22.02
CA PRO A 461 -11.69 -19.11 23.17
C PRO A 461 -12.01 -20.56 22.80
N GLY A 462 -12.67 -20.80 21.66
CA GLY A 462 -13.05 -22.13 21.20
C GLY A 462 -12.02 -22.82 20.32
N LEU A 463 -10.95 -22.13 19.91
CA LEU A 463 -9.93 -22.66 19.01
C LEU A 463 -9.33 -24.00 19.49
N GLY A 464 -9.11 -24.15 20.82
CA GLY A 464 -8.56 -25.39 21.38
C GLY A 464 -9.48 -26.60 21.19
N ASP A 465 -10.79 -26.41 21.25
CA ASP A 465 -11.80 -27.46 20.97
C ASP A 465 -11.87 -27.75 19.47
N GLU A 466 -11.84 -26.71 18.64
CA GLU A 466 -11.82 -26.83 17.20
C GLU A 466 -10.61 -27.63 16.72
N LEU A 467 -9.40 -27.32 17.19
CA LEU A 467 -8.19 -28.05 16.84
C LEU A 467 -8.25 -29.53 17.24
N ARG A 468 -8.89 -29.87 18.37
CA ARG A 468 -9.10 -31.26 18.76
C ARG A 468 -10.09 -32.01 17.87
N SER A 469 -11.08 -31.33 17.33
CA SER A 469 -12.07 -31.87 16.40
C SER A 469 -11.50 -32.02 14.99
N LEU A 470 -10.89 -30.98 14.47
CA LEU A 470 -10.39 -30.91 13.09
C LEU A 470 -9.07 -31.67 12.89
N ARG A 471 -8.24 -31.79 13.92
CA ARG A 471 -6.93 -32.46 13.91
C ARG A 471 -6.01 -32.05 12.74
N PRO A 472 -5.84 -30.76 12.47
CA PRO A 472 -5.02 -30.35 11.35
C PRO A 472 -3.55 -30.74 11.52
N ARG A 473 -2.90 -31.03 10.40
CA ARG A 473 -1.45 -31.32 10.35
C ARG A 473 -0.65 -30.05 10.09
N VAL A 474 -1.25 -29.09 9.39
CA VAL A 474 -0.68 -27.78 9.07
C VAL A 474 -1.69 -26.71 9.43
N ALA A 475 -1.27 -25.72 10.20
CA ALA A 475 -2.02 -24.49 10.44
C ALA A 475 -1.24 -23.29 9.88
N VAL A 476 -1.93 -22.39 9.19
CA VAL A 476 -1.34 -21.17 8.65
C VAL A 476 -2.07 -19.95 9.20
N ILE A 477 -1.31 -19.01 9.76
CA ILE A 477 -1.81 -17.72 10.21
C ILE A 477 -1.40 -16.69 9.16
N SER A 478 -2.38 -16.07 8.49
CA SER A 478 -2.14 -14.92 7.62
C SER A 478 -2.23 -13.65 8.45
N CYS A 479 -1.10 -12.97 8.68
CA CYS A 479 -1.04 -11.73 9.47
C CYS A 479 0.14 -10.87 9.03
N GLY A 480 0.09 -9.59 9.33
CA GLY A 480 1.14 -8.63 8.98
C GLY A 480 2.18 -8.48 10.08
N GLU A 481 3.44 -8.29 9.71
CA GLU A 481 4.51 -7.96 10.64
C GLU A 481 4.20 -6.63 11.36
N GLY A 482 4.25 -6.63 12.69
CA GLY A 482 4.02 -5.42 13.50
C GLY A 482 2.63 -4.80 13.34
N ASN A 483 1.60 -5.60 13.05
CA ASN A 483 0.24 -5.10 12.85
C ASN A 483 -0.35 -4.45 14.11
N ASP A 484 -1.20 -3.44 13.91
CA ASP A 484 -1.81 -2.63 14.99
C ASP A 484 -2.82 -3.42 15.85
N TYR A 485 -3.28 -4.58 15.38
CA TYR A 485 -4.26 -5.43 16.06
C TYR A 485 -3.62 -6.32 17.13
N GLY A 486 -2.29 -6.50 17.07
CA GLY A 486 -1.55 -7.40 17.94
C GLY A 486 -1.81 -8.88 17.65
N HIS A 487 -2.13 -9.21 16.40
CA HIS A 487 -2.32 -10.57 15.92
C HIS A 487 -0.99 -11.18 15.42
N PRO A 488 -0.77 -12.49 15.61
CA PRO A 488 -1.63 -13.42 16.35
C PRO A 488 -1.55 -13.19 17.86
N ARG A 489 -2.66 -13.42 18.56
CA ARG A 489 -2.74 -13.28 20.02
C ARG A 489 -1.94 -14.39 20.71
N PRO A 490 -1.38 -14.11 21.91
CA PRO A 490 -0.64 -15.13 22.67
C PRO A 490 -1.47 -16.37 23.00
N GLU A 491 -2.76 -16.19 23.28
CA GLU A 491 -3.72 -17.25 23.58
C GLU A 491 -3.88 -18.20 22.41
N THR A 492 -4.02 -17.67 21.20
CA THR A 492 -4.10 -18.42 19.95
C THR A 492 -2.81 -19.20 19.68
N LEU A 493 -1.65 -18.56 19.85
CA LEU A 493 -0.36 -19.24 19.71
C LEU A 493 -0.18 -20.36 20.74
N ALA A 494 -0.65 -20.16 21.98
CA ALA A 494 -0.61 -21.18 23.02
C ALA A 494 -1.51 -22.39 22.68
N ALA A 495 -2.72 -22.16 22.16
CA ALA A 495 -3.64 -23.21 21.74
C ALA A 495 -3.05 -24.04 20.57
N LEU A 496 -2.45 -23.37 19.58
CA LEU A 496 -1.78 -24.02 18.45
C LEU A 496 -0.56 -24.85 18.92
N ALA A 497 0.26 -24.27 19.79
CA ALA A 497 1.45 -24.97 20.32
C ALA A 497 1.10 -26.17 21.21
N ALA A 498 -0.07 -26.17 21.85
CA ALA A 498 -0.56 -27.29 22.65
C ALA A 498 -1.12 -28.45 21.81
N SER A 499 -1.29 -28.28 20.49
CA SER A 499 -1.88 -29.28 19.59
C SER A 499 -0.82 -30.28 19.10
N PRO A 500 -0.91 -31.58 19.45
CA PRO A 500 0.12 -32.56 19.10
C PRO A 500 0.22 -32.79 17.59
N GLY A 501 1.44 -32.71 17.05
CA GLY A 501 1.71 -33.04 15.65
C GLY A 501 1.33 -31.92 14.66
N LEU A 502 0.85 -30.75 15.12
CA LEU A 502 0.53 -29.60 14.32
C LEU A 502 1.80 -28.81 13.97
N SER A 503 1.99 -28.54 12.69
CA SER A 503 3.00 -27.60 12.21
C SER A 503 2.36 -26.25 11.94
N VAL A 504 2.86 -25.18 12.57
CA VAL A 504 2.30 -23.83 12.48
C VAL A 504 3.24 -22.95 11.66
N PHE A 505 2.68 -22.22 10.69
CA PHE A 505 3.38 -21.26 9.85
C PHE A 505 2.68 -19.91 9.94
N ARG A 506 3.45 -18.83 9.72
CA ARG A 506 2.94 -17.46 9.84
C ARG A 506 3.47 -16.60 8.69
N THR A 507 2.59 -15.90 7.97
CA THR A 507 3.01 -15.10 6.82
C THR A 507 3.91 -13.91 7.20
N ASP A 508 3.78 -13.37 8.42
CA ASP A 508 4.64 -12.29 8.92
C ASP A 508 6.08 -12.73 9.26
N LEU A 509 6.33 -14.02 9.43
CA LEU A 509 7.65 -14.60 9.73
C LEU A 509 8.22 -15.41 8.56
N ASP A 510 7.36 -16.13 7.85
CA ASP A 510 7.73 -17.12 6.84
C ASP A 510 7.54 -16.61 5.40
N GLY A 511 7.00 -15.39 5.22
CA GLY A 511 6.58 -14.89 3.91
C GLY A 511 5.43 -15.72 3.32
N HIS A 512 5.45 -15.99 2.01
CA HIS A 512 4.46 -16.89 1.42
C HIS A 512 4.61 -18.31 1.98
N VAL A 513 3.49 -18.90 2.42
CA VAL A 513 3.47 -20.30 2.86
C VAL A 513 2.83 -21.16 1.77
N VAL A 514 3.58 -22.11 1.25
CA VAL A 514 3.16 -23.01 0.17
C VAL A 514 2.98 -24.41 0.71
N VAL A 515 1.78 -24.95 0.61
CA VAL A 515 1.50 -26.34 0.99
C VAL A 515 1.14 -27.12 -0.27
N GLU A 516 1.91 -28.13 -0.59
CA GLU A 516 1.66 -29.03 -1.71
C GLU A 516 1.15 -30.39 -1.21
N SER A 517 0.17 -30.95 -1.93
CA SER A 517 -0.38 -32.28 -1.67
C SER A 517 -0.49 -33.11 -2.95
N ASP A 518 -0.10 -34.36 -2.88
CA ASP A 518 -0.40 -35.37 -3.92
C ASP A 518 -1.77 -36.02 -3.73
N GLY A 519 -2.58 -35.51 -2.79
CA GLY A 519 -3.87 -36.06 -2.37
C GLY A 519 -3.78 -36.90 -1.10
N ARG A 520 -2.58 -37.09 -0.52
CA ARG A 520 -2.32 -37.86 0.72
C ARG A 520 -1.21 -37.30 1.57
N ARG A 521 -0.12 -36.89 0.94
CA ARG A 521 1.09 -36.40 1.61
C ARG A 521 1.21 -34.89 1.45
N LEU A 522 1.53 -34.23 2.54
CA LEU A 522 1.79 -32.80 2.55
C LEU A 522 3.30 -32.53 2.51
N ARG A 523 3.66 -31.47 1.78
CA ARG A 523 4.95 -30.81 1.83
C ARG A 523 4.73 -29.33 2.02
N VAL A 524 5.47 -28.71 2.93
CA VAL A 524 5.38 -27.28 3.17
C VAL A 524 6.69 -26.63 2.76
N GLY A 525 6.60 -25.53 2.01
CA GLY A 525 7.69 -24.64 1.66
C GLY A 525 7.34 -23.22 2.08
N THR A 526 8.32 -22.43 2.43
CA THR A 526 8.16 -21.00 2.74
C THR A 526 8.94 -20.19 1.72
N GLY A 527 8.38 -19.04 1.33
CA GLY A 527 9.03 -18.10 0.42
C GLY A 527 9.61 -16.94 1.21
N GLY A 528 10.73 -17.19 1.89
CA GLY A 528 11.53 -16.15 2.50
C GLY A 528 12.57 -15.61 1.52
#